data_362c979d25f0f38d7f6ef01c4a6bf8d4
#
_entry.id   362c979d25f0f38d7f6ef01c4a6bf8d4
#
_cell.length_a   1.000
_cell.length_b   1.000
_cell.length_c   1.000
_cell.angle_alpha   90.00
_cell.angle_beta   90.00
_cell.angle_gamma   90.00
#
_symmetry.space_group_name_H-M   'P 1'
#
loop_
_entity.id
_entity.type
_entity.pdbx_description
1 polymer ?
#
loop_
_entity_poly.entity_id
_entity_poly.type
_entity_poly.pdbx_seq_one_letter_code
_entity_poly.pdbx_strand_id
1 'polypeptide(L)'
;MASTDNRDDLIARLNAETAKIRWHELQKHYAAGNLLGVSADEDLIKIAIAFHQDETTRVKNWLASGSLFEVSDNQAQQWFKDDAELWAVVIPPFVLVQEVSH
;
A
#
# COMPACT_ATOMS: atom_id res chain seq x y z
N MET A 1 5.18 -28.95 3.30
CA MET A 1 3.96 -28.96 3.77
C MET A 1 3.44 -27.66 4.19
N ALA A 2 3.82 -27.19 5.28
CA ALA A 2 3.25 -26.00 5.86
C ALA A 2 3.56 -24.73 5.11
N SER A 3 4.69 -24.65 4.43
CA SER A 3 5.14 -23.40 3.81
C SER A 3 4.21 -22.92 2.70
N THR A 4 3.64 -23.83 1.91
CA THR A 4 2.71 -23.44 0.85
C THR A 4 1.43 -22.89 1.41
N ASP A 5 0.91 -23.53 2.44
CA ASP A 5 -0.33 -23.13 3.08
C ASP A 5 -0.17 -21.75 3.75
N ASN A 6 0.99 -21.48 4.33
CA ASN A 6 1.27 -20.20 4.98
C ASN A 6 1.22 -19.03 3.99
N ARG A 7 1.74 -19.25 2.77
CA ARG A 7 1.70 -18.19 1.77
C ARG A 7 0.29 -17.90 1.30
N ASP A 8 -0.49 -18.94 1.05
CA ASP A 8 -1.87 -18.79 0.64
C ASP A 8 -2.71 -18.12 1.72
N ASP A 9 -2.47 -18.48 2.98
CA ASP A 9 -3.14 -17.87 4.12
C ASP A 9 -2.80 -16.38 4.23
N LEU A 10 -1.54 -16.02 4.00
CA LEU A 10 -1.12 -14.64 4.04
C LEU A 10 -1.80 -13.82 2.94
N ILE A 11 -1.84 -14.35 1.73
CA ILE A 11 -2.51 -13.69 0.60
C ILE A 11 -3.98 -13.44 0.94
N ALA A 12 -4.66 -14.47 1.44
CA ALA A 12 -6.07 -14.36 1.78
C ALA A 12 -6.30 -13.34 2.89
N ARG A 13 -5.44 -13.33 3.90
CA ARG A 13 -5.55 -12.39 5.00
C ARG A 13 -5.35 -10.95 4.53
N LEU A 14 -4.32 -10.70 3.72
CA LEU A 14 -4.05 -9.36 3.25
C LEU A 14 -5.15 -8.86 2.31
N ASN A 15 -5.70 -9.73 1.48
CA ASN A 15 -6.85 -9.37 0.67
C ASN A 15 -8.05 -8.99 1.54
N ALA A 16 -8.29 -9.75 2.61
CA ALA A 16 -9.41 -9.48 3.51
C ALA A 16 -9.23 -8.17 4.28
N GLU A 17 -7.98 -7.80 4.56
CA GLU A 17 -7.66 -6.58 5.30
C GLU A 17 -7.56 -5.35 4.39
N THR A 18 -7.52 -5.54 3.09
CA THR A 18 -7.47 -4.44 2.13
C THR A 18 -8.88 -3.86 1.98
N ALA A 19 -8.98 -2.56 2.10
CA ALA A 19 -10.28 -1.88 2.02
C ALA A 19 -10.12 -0.54 1.34
N LYS A 20 -11.24 -0.02 0.83
CA LYS A 20 -11.29 1.35 0.31
C LYS A 20 -11.47 2.28 1.49
N ILE A 21 -10.54 3.22 1.62
CA ILE A 21 -10.53 4.18 2.72
C ILE A 21 -10.43 5.59 2.16
N ARG A 22 -11.20 6.50 2.72
CA ARG A 22 -11.19 7.89 2.28
C ARG A 22 -9.95 8.61 2.77
N TRP A 23 -9.50 9.59 1.99
CA TRP A 23 -8.29 10.34 2.28
C TRP A 23 -8.27 10.93 3.69
N HIS A 24 -9.40 11.47 4.17
CA HIS A 24 -9.38 12.13 5.48
C HIS A 24 -9.06 11.15 6.62
N GLU A 25 -9.31 9.85 6.45
CA GLU A 25 -8.92 8.84 7.44
C GLU A 25 -7.46 8.43 7.29
N LEU A 26 -6.89 8.60 6.10
CA LEU A 26 -5.49 8.28 5.82
C LEU A 26 -4.54 9.41 6.16
N GLN A 27 -5.06 10.61 6.32
CA GLN A 27 -4.28 11.83 6.50
C GLN A 27 -3.31 11.75 7.67
N LYS A 28 -3.71 11.12 8.77
CA LYS A 28 -2.85 10.96 9.95
C LYS A 28 -1.62 10.12 9.63
N HIS A 29 -1.76 9.13 8.77
CA HIS A 29 -0.63 8.28 8.35
C HIS A 29 0.31 9.04 7.44
N TYR A 30 -0.26 9.88 6.56
CA TYR A 30 0.54 10.76 5.73
C TYR A 30 1.35 11.73 6.60
N ALA A 31 0.71 12.36 7.56
CA ALA A 31 1.37 13.31 8.46
C ALA A 31 2.47 12.64 9.29
N ALA A 32 2.29 11.38 9.64
CA ALA A 32 3.30 10.62 10.39
C ALA A 32 4.46 10.11 9.52
N GLY A 33 4.35 10.26 8.18
CA GLY A 33 5.39 9.79 7.27
C GLY A 33 5.34 8.31 6.98
N ASN A 34 4.21 7.66 7.28
CA ASN A 34 4.07 6.21 7.14
C ASN A 34 3.27 5.78 5.92
N LEU A 35 2.85 6.72 5.09
CA LEU A 35 1.98 6.41 3.95
C LEU A 35 2.82 6.24 2.69
N LEU A 36 2.69 5.09 2.04
CA LEU A 36 3.39 4.80 0.78
C LEU A 36 2.38 4.52 -0.31
N GLY A 37 2.62 5.09 -1.48
CA GLY A 37 1.77 4.88 -2.64
C GLY A 37 2.27 3.75 -3.50
N VAL A 38 1.33 3.04 -4.11
CA VAL A 38 1.60 1.95 -5.05
C VAL A 38 1.04 2.36 -6.40
N SER A 39 1.85 2.20 -7.44
CA SER A 39 1.44 2.52 -8.81
C SER A 39 0.19 1.72 -9.19
N ALA A 40 -0.70 2.36 -9.96
CA ALA A 40 -1.99 1.77 -10.32
C ALA A 40 -1.85 0.47 -11.13
N ASP A 41 -0.74 0.29 -11.83
CA ASP A 41 -0.49 -0.90 -12.64
C ASP A 41 0.22 -2.02 -11.88
N GLU A 42 0.47 -1.83 -10.59
CA GLU A 42 1.11 -2.85 -9.76
C GLU A 42 0.08 -3.60 -8.92
N ASP A 43 0.48 -4.76 -8.44
CA ASP A 43 -0.35 -5.57 -7.56
C ASP A 43 -0.09 -5.17 -6.10
N LEU A 44 -1.05 -4.50 -5.49
CA LEU A 44 -0.93 -4.02 -4.11
C LEU A 44 -0.62 -5.16 -3.14
N ILE A 45 -1.27 -6.30 -3.29
CA ILE A 45 -1.08 -7.43 -2.37
C ILE A 45 0.32 -8.02 -2.52
N LYS A 46 0.84 -8.08 -3.74
CA LYS A 46 2.19 -8.57 -4.00
C LYS A 46 3.22 -7.72 -3.26
N ILE A 47 3.05 -6.40 -3.29
CA ILE A 47 3.94 -5.48 -2.60
C ILE A 47 3.77 -5.61 -1.09
N ALA A 48 2.52 -5.74 -0.61
CA ALA A 48 2.25 -5.93 0.81
C ALA A 48 2.91 -7.20 1.36
N ILE A 49 2.90 -8.28 0.59
CA ILE A 49 3.56 -9.53 0.98
C ILE A 49 5.06 -9.32 1.14
N ALA A 50 5.67 -8.61 0.20
CA ALA A 50 7.11 -8.34 0.27
C ALA A 50 7.48 -7.55 1.52
N PHE A 51 6.65 -6.58 1.92
CA PHE A 51 6.83 -5.86 3.17
C PHE A 51 6.69 -6.78 4.38
N HIS A 52 5.67 -7.61 4.37
CA HIS A 52 5.43 -8.53 5.49
C HIS A 52 6.58 -9.52 5.67
N GLN A 53 7.20 -9.93 4.57
CA GLN A 53 8.29 -10.91 4.59
C GLN A 53 9.69 -10.28 4.59
N ASP A 54 9.76 -8.96 4.75
CA ASP A 54 11.03 -8.21 4.80
C ASP A 54 11.91 -8.45 3.57
N GLU A 55 11.31 -8.50 2.38
CA GLU A 55 12.04 -8.67 1.13
C GLU A 55 12.60 -7.32 0.69
N THR A 56 13.63 -6.86 1.38
CA THR A 56 14.16 -5.50 1.23
C THR A 56 14.66 -5.19 -0.18
N THR A 57 15.26 -6.16 -0.86
CA THR A 57 15.75 -5.96 -2.22
C THR A 57 14.61 -5.64 -3.18
N ARG A 58 13.52 -6.38 -3.08
CA ARG A 58 12.34 -6.15 -3.91
C ARG A 58 11.73 -4.79 -3.64
N VAL A 59 11.61 -4.43 -2.36
CA VAL A 59 11.08 -3.12 -1.97
C VAL A 59 11.94 -2.00 -2.53
N LYS A 60 13.26 -2.11 -2.41
CA LYS A 60 14.18 -1.11 -2.96
C LYS A 60 14.05 -0.99 -4.47
N ASN A 61 13.87 -2.10 -5.18
CA ASN A 61 13.71 -2.07 -6.63
C ASN A 61 12.42 -1.36 -7.02
N TRP A 62 11.33 -1.57 -6.30
CA TRP A 62 10.07 -0.87 -6.56
C TRP A 62 10.20 0.62 -6.28
N LEU A 63 10.91 1.00 -5.22
CA LEU A 63 11.17 2.41 -4.93
C LEU A 63 11.98 3.06 -6.04
N ALA A 64 12.99 2.34 -6.54
CA ALA A 64 13.83 2.87 -7.62
C ALA A 64 13.07 3.03 -8.92
N SER A 65 12.12 2.14 -9.22
CA SER A 65 11.37 2.18 -10.46
C SER A 65 10.14 3.09 -10.41
N GLY A 66 9.75 3.55 -9.22
CA GLY A 66 8.54 4.36 -9.06
C GLY A 66 7.26 3.56 -8.87
N SER A 67 7.36 2.24 -8.84
CA SER A 67 6.19 1.39 -8.57
C SER A 67 5.70 1.54 -7.14
N LEU A 68 6.59 1.91 -6.24
CA LEU A 68 6.32 2.22 -4.84
C LEU A 68 6.93 3.59 -4.57
N PHE A 69 6.18 4.49 -3.92
CA PHE A 69 6.65 5.87 -3.76
C PHE A 69 6.11 6.50 -2.49
N GLU A 70 6.85 7.49 -1.99
CA GLU A 70 6.32 8.33 -0.91
C GLU A 70 5.30 9.29 -1.51
N VAL A 71 4.20 9.48 -0.80
CA VAL A 71 3.13 10.37 -1.27
C VAL A 71 3.62 11.82 -1.18
N SER A 72 3.65 12.51 -2.33
CA SER A 72 4.08 13.92 -2.38
C SER A 72 2.99 14.83 -1.83
N ASP A 73 3.39 16.05 -1.46
CA ASP A 73 2.43 17.07 -1.00
C ASP A 73 1.41 17.39 -2.08
N ASN A 74 1.82 17.45 -3.34
CA ASN A 74 0.91 17.70 -4.45
C ASN A 74 -0.14 16.60 -4.57
N GLN A 75 0.29 15.34 -4.45
CA GLN A 75 -0.64 14.22 -4.51
C GLN A 75 -1.58 14.24 -3.31
N ALA A 76 -1.06 14.53 -2.13
CA ALA A 76 -1.87 14.62 -0.93
C ALA A 76 -2.94 15.71 -1.06
N GLN A 77 -2.58 16.87 -1.61
CA GLN A 77 -3.53 17.94 -1.85
C GLN A 77 -4.62 17.54 -2.84
N GLN A 78 -4.23 16.84 -3.89
CA GLN A 78 -5.18 16.39 -4.90
C GLN A 78 -6.19 15.41 -4.29
N TRP A 79 -5.70 14.45 -3.54
CA TRP A 79 -6.56 13.48 -2.87
C TRP A 79 -7.45 14.15 -1.83
N PHE A 80 -6.93 15.16 -1.15
CA PHE A 80 -7.74 15.93 -0.19
C PHE A 80 -8.88 16.65 -0.90
N LYS A 81 -8.60 17.34 -2.00
CA LYS A 81 -9.62 18.07 -2.76
C LYS A 81 -10.71 17.15 -3.30
N ASP A 82 -10.31 15.98 -3.78
CA ASP A 82 -11.21 15.02 -4.39
C ASP A 82 -11.94 14.17 -3.37
N ASP A 83 -11.58 14.28 -2.09
CA ASP A 83 -12.01 13.36 -1.03
C ASP A 83 -11.83 11.92 -1.54
N ALA A 84 -10.64 11.65 -2.03
CA ALA A 84 -10.34 10.41 -2.75
C ALA A 84 -10.52 9.18 -1.87
N GLU A 85 -11.03 8.13 -2.48
CA GLU A 85 -11.12 6.82 -1.87
C GLU A 85 -10.02 5.96 -2.48
N LEU A 86 -9.20 5.36 -1.63
CA LEU A 86 -8.03 4.59 -2.06
C LEU A 86 -8.10 3.19 -1.49
N TRP A 87 -7.58 2.23 -2.24
CA TRP A 87 -7.31 0.92 -1.67
C TRP A 87 -6.21 1.08 -0.63
N ALA A 88 -6.37 0.51 0.54
CA ALA A 88 -5.39 0.62 1.61
C ALA A 88 -5.23 -0.70 2.35
N VAL A 89 -3.99 -1.03 2.69
CA VAL A 89 -3.66 -2.18 3.53
C VAL A 89 -2.58 -1.77 4.50
N VAL A 90 -2.74 -2.17 5.77
CA VAL A 90 -1.81 -1.80 6.83
C VAL A 90 -0.76 -2.90 7.00
N ILE A 91 0.50 -2.52 6.81
CA ILE A 91 1.65 -3.38 7.08
C ILE A 91 2.52 -2.59 8.07
N PRO A 92 2.26 -2.72 9.37
CA PRO A 92 2.91 -1.84 10.37
C PRO A 92 4.42 -1.78 10.22
N PRO A 93 5.02 -0.60 10.31
CA PRO A 93 4.40 0.70 10.63
C PRO A 93 3.81 1.43 9.42
N PHE A 94 3.80 0.81 8.23
CA PHE A 94 3.39 1.47 6.99
C PHE A 94 1.94 1.20 6.65
N VAL A 95 1.35 2.14 5.91
CA VAL A 95 0.07 1.96 5.24
C VAL A 95 0.34 2.10 3.74
N LEU A 96 0.01 1.06 2.97
CA LEU A 96 0.17 1.08 1.53
C LEU A 96 -1.16 1.46 0.89
N VAL A 97 -1.12 2.42 -0.04
CA VAL A 97 -2.33 2.88 -0.73
C VAL A 97 -2.17 2.82 -2.23
N GLN A 98 -3.27 2.61 -2.92
CA GLN A 98 -3.29 2.53 -4.37
C GLN A 98 -4.58 3.17 -4.87
N GLU A 99 -4.47 3.96 -5.93
CA GLU A 99 -5.65 4.56 -6.52
C GLU A 99 -6.60 3.50 -7.05
N VAL A 100 -7.90 3.76 -6.89
CA VAL A 100 -8.93 2.86 -7.38
C VAL A 100 -9.05 3.04 -8.90
N SER A 101 -8.90 1.95 -9.65
CA SER A 101 -9.05 1.99 -11.10
C SER A 101 -10.52 1.98 -11.46
N HIS A 102 -10.85 2.66 -12.54
CA HIS A 102 -12.21 2.73 -13.06
C HIS A 102 -12.28 2.16 -14.47
#